data_bbbcb821371eb4fc40e4ba3c20a38d61
#
_entry.id   bbbcb821371eb4fc40e4ba3c20a38d61
#
_cell.length_a   1.000
_cell.length_b   1.000
_cell.length_c   1.000
_cell.angle_alpha   90.00
_cell.angle_beta   90.00
_cell.angle_gamma   90.00
#
_symmetry.space_group_name_H-M   'P 1'
#
loop_
_entity.id
_entity.type
_entity.pdbx_description
1 polymer ?
#
loop_
_entity_poly.entity_id
_entity_poly.type
_entity_poly.pdbx_seq_one_letter_code
_entity_poly.pdbx_strand_id
1 'polypeptide(L)'
;YELVIRDWSSDVCSSDLGIGFKTADSIAAKMGYEKNDLRRCKSGIIYTLNQLANEGHVYAEEEQLVKAALELLEADEAPIREALSNMVQTDDLKLEDEAIYLPPFYFAEVGTTNRLQALLRESGQDLFAKKMDVQALSKETGIEYDEVQLQAIEEAIRSKVMVLTGGPGTGKTTTTQGIIAALKHMGLRILLAAPTGRAAKRMSEATGMEAKTIHRLLEFNPKDGYKRNDENPLEGDALIVDEYSMIDIILMNNLMKAIPSSMRVVFVGDIDQLPSVGAGNVLRDIIESEKIPVIRLTRIFRQAQTSRIVMSAHAINQGRFPDTSNGKQTDFFFIQQEEPEKVAEDIVNLVKSRLPKAYSQRVSNIQVLTPMQRGVVGAANLNMALQNALNPSQIALNRGGYSFRQGDRVMQLRNNYDKDVFNGDLGYVESVDMEERTLLVNFEERLVEYEASELDELTLAYATTIHKSQGSEYPIVVMPVLMTHYVMLQRNLIYTGITRAKKICVLIGTKKALSFAIRNMSVLKRNTKLKERLNPELAKPTEKKLGKIYPMNEPVMEAAAEPSESYGKEQPTIKTKMNDNHDDH
;
A
#
# COMPACT_ATOMS: atom_id res chain seq x y z
N TYR A 1 -28.53 6.51 19.86
CA TYR A 1 -29.09 5.76 18.73
C TYR A 1 -28.57 6.28 17.39
N GLU A 2 -28.61 7.60 17.16
CA GLU A 2 -28.01 8.23 15.96
C GLU A 2 -26.47 8.21 15.98
N LEU A 3 -25.84 8.22 17.12
CA LEU A 3 -24.37 8.12 17.26
C LEU A 3 -23.82 6.78 16.73
N VAL A 4 -24.50 5.66 17.01
CA VAL A 4 -24.07 4.33 16.51
C VAL A 4 -24.19 4.23 14.99
N ILE A 5 -25.13 4.95 14.36
CA ILE A 5 -25.34 4.93 12.90
C ILE A 5 -24.39 5.90 12.19
N ARG A 6 -23.99 7.02 12.81
CA ARG A 6 -22.98 7.94 12.26
C ARG A 6 -21.58 7.32 12.24
N ASP A 7 -21.23 6.52 13.26
CA ASP A 7 -19.95 5.82 13.31
C ASP A 7 -19.86 4.64 12.34
N TRP A 8 -20.99 4.14 11.82
CA TRP A 8 -20.97 3.07 10.81
C TRP A 8 -20.45 3.53 9.45
N SER A 9 -20.48 4.81 9.13
CA SER A 9 -20.09 5.34 7.82
C SER A 9 -18.64 5.80 7.73
N SER A 10 -17.98 6.11 8.84
CA SER A 10 -16.64 6.70 8.83
C SER A 10 -15.49 5.79 9.26
N ASP A 11 -15.74 4.67 9.98
CA ASP A 11 -14.67 3.88 10.61
C ASP A 11 -14.80 2.36 10.47
N VAL A 12 -15.28 1.87 9.32
CA VAL A 12 -15.53 0.42 9.12
C VAL A 12 -14.26 -0.43 9.09
N CYS A 13 -13.07 0.17 8.99
CA CYS A 13 -11.81 -0.58 9.01
C CYS A 13 -11.04 -0.50 10.33
N SER A 14 -11.38 0.43 11.21
CA SER A 14 -10.78 0.53 12.54
C SER A 14 -11.77 1.19 13.49
N SER A 15 -12.82 0.46 13.89
CA SER A 15 -13.59 0.96 15.02
C SER A 15 -12.66 0.95 16.23
N ASP A 16 -12.48 2.08 16.87
CA ASP A 16 -11.82 2.19 18.18
C ASP A 16 -12.43 1.25 19.22
N LEU A 17 -13.60 0.68 18.91
CA LEU A 17 -14.34 -0.31 19.69
C LEU A 17 -14.05 -1.76 19.29
N GLY A 18 -13.22 -2.05 18.27
CA GLY A 18 -12.85 -3.42 17.86
C GLY A 18 -14.00 -4.27 17.27
N ILE A 19 -15.12 -3.66 16.85
CA ILE A 19 -16.29 -4.36 16.30
C ILE A 19 -16.26 -4.28 14.77
N GLY A 20 -15.91 -5.39 14.09
CA GLY A 20 -15.94 -5.47 12.63
C GLY A 20 -17.38 -5.49 12.07
N PHE A 21 -17.55 -5.11 10.79
CA PHE A 21 -18.84 -5.01 10.08
C PHE A 21 -19.73 -6.25 10.29
N LYS A 22 -19.21 -7.47 10.12
CA LYS A 22 -19.99 -8.70 10.28
C LYS A 22 -20.59 -8.86 11.68
N THR A 23 -19.86 -8.44 12.71
CA THR A 23 -20.34 -8.46 14.09
C THR A 23 -21.41 -7.41 14.30
N ALA A 24 -21.20 -6.20 13.80
CA ALA A 24 -22.17 -5.11 13.86
C ALA A 24 -23.45 -5.46 13.10
N ASP A 25 -23.33 -6.06 11.92
CA ASP A 25 -24.46 -6.52 11.09
C ASP A 25 -25.27 -7.64 11.80
N SER A 26 -24.58 -8.58 12.47
CA SER A 26 -25.23 -9.61 13.30
C SER A 26 -25.99 -9.02 14.50
N ILE A 27 -25.47 -7.95 15.09
CA ILE A 27 -26.17 -7.22 16.18
C ILE A 27 -27.41 -6.51 15.62
N ALA A 28 -27.28 -5.82 14.49
CA ALA A 28 -28.39 -5.14 13.82
C ALA A 28 -29.53 -6.10 13.48
N ALA A 29 -29.22 -7.28 12.94
CA ALA A 29 -30.22 -8.32 12.67
C ALA A 29 -30.97 -8.78 13.94
N LYS A 30 -30.25 -8.92 15.07
CA LYS A 30 -30.87 -9.24 16.38
C LYS A 30 -31.73 -8.10 16.93
N MET A 31 -31.46 -6.87 16.53
CA MET A 31 -32.24 -5.68 16.88
C MET A 31 -33.46 -5.47 15.98
N GLY A 32 -33.71 -6.38 15.03
CA GLY A 32 -34.88 -6.35 14.16
C GLY A 32 -34.73 -5.55 12.87
N TYR A 33 -33.51 -5.22 12.47
CA TYR A 33 -33.27 -4.64 11.14
C TYR A 33 -33.52 -5.69 10.07
N GLU A 34 -34.30 -5.32 9.05
CA GLU A 34 -34.60 -6.20 7.92
C GLU A 34 -33.38 -6.39 7.01
N LYS A 35 -33.32 -7.52 6.31
CA LYS A 35 -32.23 -7.82 5.35
C LYS A 35 -32.08 -6.75 4.28
N ASN A 36 -33.18 -6.16 3.85
CA ASN A 36 -33.29 -5.20 2.76
C ASN A 36 -33.33 -3.73 3.24
N ASP A 37 -33.04 -3.45 4.52
CA ASP A 37 -32.98 -2.07 5.03
C ASP A 37 -31.92 -1.27 4.25
N LEU A 38 -32.33 -0.14 3.66
CA LEU A 38 -31.45 0.70 2.84
C LEU A 38 -30.20 1.19 3.58
N ARG A 39 -30.30 1.44 4.90
CA ARG A 39 -29.14 1.86 5.72
C ARG A 39 -28.13 0.74 5.84
N ARG A 40 -28.62 -0.50 6.02
CA ARG A 40 -27.78 -1.70 6.03
C ARG A 40 -27.11 -1.90 4.67
N CYS A 41 -27.86 -1.73 3.57
CA CYS A 41 -27.31 -1.81 2.21
C CYS A 41 -26.23 -0.74 1.96
N LYS A 42 -26.44 0.51 2.37
CA LYS A 42 -25.44 1.58 2.28
C LYS A 42 -24.14 1.23 3.04
N SER A 43 -24.25 0.79 4.29
CA SER A 43 -23.10 0.39 5.10
C SER A 43 -22.35 -0.80 4.49
N GLY A 44 -23.08 -1.77 3.92
CA GLY A 44 -22.51 -2.92 3.23
C GLY A 44 -21.75 -2.53 1.95
N ILE A 45 -22.27 -1.59 1.19
CA ILE A 45 -21.61 -1.04 -0.01
C ILE A 45 -20.29 -0.36 0.38
N ILE A 46 -20.28 0.50 1.41
CA ILE A 46 -19.08 1.16 1.91
C ILE A 46 -18.06 0.12 2.39
N TYR A 47 -18.51 -0.87 3.15
CA TYR A 47 -17.64 -1.95 3.62
C TYR A 47 -17.01 -2.73 2.46
N THR A 48 -17.80 -3.07 1.44
CA THR A 48 -17.32 -3.78 0.25
C THR A 48 -16.26 -2.95 -0.50
N LEU A 49 -16.50 -1.65 -0.70
CA LEU A 49 -15.51 -0.76 -1.31
C LEU A 49 -14.23 -0.66 -0.50
N ASN A 50 -14.32 -0.61 0.83
CA ASN A 50 -13.13 -0.63 1.71
C ASN A 50 -12.37 -1.97 1.63
N GLN A 51 -13.08 -3.11 1.51
CA GLN A 51 -12.43 -4.42 1.29
C GLN A 51 -11.67 -4.43 -0.04
N LEU A 52 -12.27 -3.94 -1.12
CA LEU A 52 -11.61 -3.82 -2.42
C LEU A 52 -10.43 -2.84 -2.37
N ALA A 53 -10.52 -1.76 -1.59
CA ALA A 53 -9.40 -0.85 -1.37
C ALA A 53 -8.24 -1.52 -0.61
N ASN A 54 -8.52 -2.39 0.37
CA ASN A 54 -7.51 -3.20 1.05
C ASN A 54 -6.84 -4.23 0.11
N GLU A 55 -7.53 -4.64 -0.97
CA GLU A 55 -6.95 -5.45 -2.05
C GLU A 55 -6.17 -4.61 -3.07
N GLY A 56 -6.17 -3.29 -2.90
CA GLY A 56 -5.43 -2.33 -3.71
C GLY A 56 -6.23 -1.67 -4.82
N HIS A 57 -7.53 -1.92 -4.95
CA HIS A 57 -8.40 -1.26 -5.92
C HIS A 57 -8.71 0.17 -5.49
N VAL A 58 -8.73 1.11 -6.42
CA VAL A 58 -9.11 2.52 -6.17
C VAL A 58 -10.62 2.69 -6.35
N TYR A 59 -11.21 1.91 -7.25
CA TYR A 59 -12.63 1.88 -7.54
C TYR A 59 -13.13 0.45 -7.75
N ALA A 60 -14.43 0.27 -7.71
CA ALA A 60 -15.10 -0.95 -8.16
C ALA A 60 -15.95 -0.68 -9.42
N GLU A 61 -16.00 -1.64 -10.33
CA GLU A 61 -17.03 -1.62 -11.37
C GLU A 61 -18.40 -1.91 -10.75
N GLU A 62 -19.46 -1.24 -11.23
CA GLU A 62 -20.82 -1.33 -10.65
C GLU A 62 -21.28 -2.77 -10.45
N GLU A 63 -21.16 -3.61 -11.48
CA GLU A 63 -21.61 -5.00 -11.43
C GLU A 63 -20.77 -5.85 -10.45
N GLN A 64 -19.47 -5.58 -10.36
CA GLN A 64 -18.59 -6.22 -9.38
C GLN A 64 -18.99 -5.84 -7.94
N LEU A 65 -19.28 -4.56 -7.71
CA LEU A 65 -19.67 -4.05 -6.41
C LEU A 65 -21.02 -4.62 -5.96
N VAL A 66 -22.01 -4.61 -6.85
CA VAL A 66 -23.35 -5.16 -6.58
C VAL A 66 -23.24 -6.65 -6.25
N LYS A 67 -22.50 -7.42 -7.05
CA LYS A 67 -22.29 -8.85 -6.79
C LYS A 67 -21.64 -9.11 -5.43
N ALA A 68 -20.57 -8.39 -5.11
CA ALA A 68 -19.87 -8.56 -3.84
C ALA A 68 -20.73 -8.13 -2.63
N ALA A 69 -21.56 -7.07 -2.79
CA ALA A 69 -22.50 -6.65 -1.77
C ALA A 69 -23.65 -7.66 -1.55
N LEU A 70 -24.14 -8.29 -2.63
CA LEU A 70 -25.12 -9.38 -2.56
C LEU A 70 -24.59 -10.57 -1.74
N GLU A 71 -23.37 -11.01 -2.04
CA GLU A 71 -22.71 -12.10 -1.32
C GLU A 71 -22.45 -11.77 0.16
N LEU A 72 -22.12 -10.51 0.46
CA LEU A 72 -21.85 -10.06 1.82
C LEU A 72 -23.13 -9.95 2.66
N LEU A 73 -24.18 -9.31 2.09
CA LEU A 73 -25.39 -8.91 2.82
C LEU A 73 -26.47 -9.97 2.78
N GLU A 74 -26.39 -10.92 1.85
CA GLU A 74 -27.49 -11.87 1.55
C GLU A 74 -28.84 -11.17 1.32
N ALA A 75 -28.83 -9.91 0.85
CA ALA A 75 -29.98 -9.09 0.55
C ALA A 75 -30.43 -9.27 -0.91
N ASP A 76 -31.59 -8.70 -1.26
CA ASP A 76 -32.05 -8.67 -2.65
C ASP A 76 -31.30 -7.61 -3.47
N GLU A 77 -31.24 -7.79 -4.79
CA GLU A 77 -30.49 -6.89 -5.67
C GLU A 77 -31.10 -5.49 -5.76
N ALA A 78 -32.42 -5.39 -5.79
CA ALA A 78 -33.09 -4.10 -5.97
C ALA A 78 -32.79 -3.09 -4.84
N PRO A 79 -32.86 -3.43 -3.54
CA PRO A 79 -32.46 -2.53 -2.45
C PRO A 79 -30.97 -2.11 -2.50
N ILE A 80 -30.07 -2.99 -2.95
CA ILE A 80 -28.65 -2.66 -3.10
C ILE A 80 -28.45 -1.63 -4.21
N ARG A 81 -29.10 -1.81 -5.37
CA ARG A 81 -29.03 -0.85 -6.48
C ARG A 81 -29.70 0.49 -6.12
N GLU A 82 -30.81 0.46 -5.38
CA GLU A 82 -31.46 1.66 -4.85
C GLU A 82 -30.53 2.42 -3.88
N ALA A 83 -29.92 1.71 -2.92
CA ALA A 83 -28.96 2.30 -1.99
C ALA A 83 -27.78 2.93 -2.74
N LEU A 84 -27.23 2.21 -3.73
CA LEU A 84 -26.12 2.68 -4.55
C LEU A 84 -26.49 3.95 -5.33
N SER A 85 -27.64 3.96 -6.00
CA SER A 85 -28.16 5.13 -6.73
C SER A 85 -28.31 6.33 -5.80
N ASN A 86 -28.90 6.12 -4.63
CA ASN A 86 -29.07 7.16 -3.63
C ASN A 86 -27.73 7.74 -3.15
N MET A 87 -26.72 6.87 -2.86
CA MET A 87 -25.39 7.32 -2.41
C MET A 87 -24.64 8.11 -3.49
N VAL A 88 -24.82 7.76 -4.76
CA VAL A 88 -24.26 8.54 -5.87
C VAL A 88 -24.96 9.91 -5.99
N GLN A 89 -26.29 9.97 -5.83
CA GLN A 89 -27.03 11.23 -5.86
C GLN A 89 -26.71 12.16 -4.69
N THR A 90 -26.42 11.62 -3.51
CA THR A 90 -26.05 12.40 -2.31
C THR A 90 -24.56 12.71 -2.23
N ASP A 91 -23.78 12.36 -3.25
CA ASP A 91 -22.31 12.53 -3.28
C ASP A 91 -21.54 11.71 -2.20
N ASP A 92 -22.20 10.76 -1.55
CA ASP A 92 -21.56 9.81 -0.63
C ASP A 92 -20.59 8.87 -1.37
N LEU A 93 -20.85 8.64 -2.67
CA LEU A 93 -19.98 7.93 -3.61
C LEU A 93 -19.77 8.76 -4.88
N LYS A 94 -18.65 8.56 -5.54
CA LYS A 94 -18.36 9.18 -6.84
C LYS A 94 -18.49 8.15 -7.95
N LEU A 95 -19.26 8.49 -8.97
CA LEU A 95 -19.44 7.70 -10.17
C LEU A 95 -18.75 8.40 -11.35
N GLU A 96 -17.89 7.68 -12.04
CA GLU A 96 -17.27 8.13 -13.29
C GLU A 96 -17.30 6.98 -14.30
N ASP A 97 -18.12 7.12 -15.34
CA ASP A 97 -18.51 6.03 -16.25
C ASP A 97 -19.16 4.87 -15.48
N GLU A 98 -18.52 3.69 -15.43
CA GLU A 98 -18.95 2.53 -14.65
C GLU A 98 -18.14 2.33 -13.36
N ALA A 99 -17.21 3.25 -13.04
CA ALA A 99 -16.33 3.17 -11.89
C ALA A 99 -16.93 3.91 -10.68
N ILE A 100 -17.10 3.18 -9.59
CA ILE A 100 -17.64 3.67 -8.33
C ILE A 100 -16.52 3.76 -7.31
N TYR A 101 -16.37 4.96 -6.75
CA TYR A 101 -15.30 5.31 -5.82
C TYR A 101 -15.85 5.73 -4.46
N LEU A 102 -15.09 5.41 -3.41
CA LEU A 102 -15.14 6.23 -2.20
C LEU A 102 -14.52 7.61 -2.50
N PRO A 103 -15.12 8.72 -2.04
CA PRO A 103 -14.67 10.08 -2.38
C PRO A 103 -13.18 10.35 -2.14
N PRO A 104 -12.55 9.88 -1.03
CA PRO A 104 -11.12 10.11 -0.81
C PRO A 104 -10.23 9.57 -1.93
N PHE A 105 -10.55 8.38 -2.47
CA PHE A 105 -9.77 7.77 -3.55
C PHE A 105 -9.97 8.49 -4.88
N TYR A 106 -11.21 8.89 -5.19
CA TYR A 106 -11.52 9.68 -6.39
C TYR A 106 -10.73 10.98 -6.41
N PHE A 107 -10.83 11.76 -5.32
CA PHE A 107 -10.14 13.05 -5.23
C PHE A 107 -8.62 12.88 -5.17
N ALA A 108 -8.12 11.80 -4.59
CA ALA A 108 -6.68 11.52 -4.58
C ALA A 108 -6.14 11.24 -6.00
N GLU A 109 -6.86 10.46 -6.80
CA GLU A 109 -6.46 10.14 -8.17
C GLU A 109 -6.53 11.39 -9.07
N VAL A 110 -7.64 12.13 -9.02
CA VAL A 110 -7.82 13.39 -9.76
C VAL A 110 -6.78 14.44 -9.33
N GLY A 111 -6.59 14.62 -8.02
CA GLY A 111 -5.63 15.58 -7.47
C GLY A 111 -4.19 15.26 -7.88
N THR A 112 -3.80 13.99 -7.78
CA THR A 112 -2.48 13.53 -8.25
C THR A 112 -2.28 13.82 -9.74
N THR A 113 -3.27 13.49 -10.56
CA THR A 113 -3.22 13.74 -12.01
C THR A 113 -3.01 15.22 -12.34
N ASN A 114 -3.88 16.07 -11.76
CA ASN A 114 -3.84 17.52 -12.04
C ASN A 114 -2.48 18.14 -11.67
N ARG A 115 -1.90 17.72 -10.54
CA ARG A 115 -0.61 18.26 -10.07
C ARG A 115 0.56 17.75 -10.90
N LEU A 116 0.56 16.45 -11.26
CA LEU A 116 1.59 15.92 -12.17
C LEU A 116 1.52 16.61 -13.52
N GLN A 117 0.33 16.81 -14.09
CA GLN A 117 0.15 17.54 -15.34
C GLN A 117 0.58 19.02 -15.22
N ALA A 118 0.31 19.66 -14.08
CA ALA A 118 0.77 21.04 -13.84
C ALA A 118 2.30 21.12 -13.84
N LEU A 119 2.98 20.22 -13.11
CA LEU A 119 4.45 20.15 -13.11
C LEU A 119 5.03 19.88 -14.50
N LEU A 120 4.38 19.04 -15.31
CA LEU A 120 4.83 18.73 -16.67
C LEU A 120 4.64 19.91 -17.64
N ARG A 121 3.63 20.77 -17.42
CA ARG A 121 3.38 21.97 -18.25
C ARG A 121 4.33 23.12 -17.94
N GLU A 122 4.81 23.22 -16.71
CA GLU A 122 5.85 24.17 -16.38
C GLU A 122 7.15 23.73 -17.04
N SER A 123 7.42 24.30 -18.22
CA SER A 123 8.70 24.16 -18.89
C SER A 123 9.79 24.59 -17.91
N GLY A 124 10.69 23.68 -17.59
CA GLY A 124 11.81 24.00 -16.71
C GLY A 124 12.49 25.28 -17.22
N GLN A 125 12.58 26.30 -16.37
CA GLN A 125 13.49 27.38 -16.65
C GLN A 125 14.80 26.75 -17.09
N ASP A 126 15.36 27.25 -18.20
CA ASP A 126 16.60 26.77 -18.82
C ASP A 126 17.76 26.75 -17.79
N LEU A 127 17.76 25.76 -16.90
CA LEU A 127 18.95 25.38 -16.14
C LEU A 127 20.05 24.86 -17.09
N PHE A 128 19.70 24.63 -18.36
CA PHE A 128 20.60 24.27 -19.46
C PHE A 128 21.65 25.32 -19.84
N ALA A 129 21.51 26.57 -19.37
CA ALA A 129 22.56 27.58 -19.64
C ALA A 129 23.92 27.21 -19.02
N LYS A 130 23.96 26.35 -17.99
CA LYS A 130 25.18 25.71 -17.50
C LYS A 130 25.23 24.28 -18.05
N LYS A 131 25.89 24.08 -19.20
CA LYS A 131 26.30 22.75 -19.68
C LYS A 131 27.09 22.08 -18.56
N MET A 132 26.47 21.19 -17.82
CA MET A 132 27.20 20.33 -16.90
C MET A 132 27.88 19.25 -17.73
N ASP A 133 29.19 19.16 -17.61
CA ASP A 133 29.94 18.04 -18.16
C ASP A 133 29.73 16.84 -17.24
N VAL A 134 28.79 15.97 -17.63
CA VAL A 134 28.44 14.75 -16.86
C VAL A 134 29.64 13.81 -16.80
N GLN A 135 30.59 13.89 -17.77
CA GLN A 135 31.84 13.14 -17.69
C GLN A 135 32.78 13.69 -16.61
N ALA A 136 32.76 15.02 -16.40
CA ALA A 136 33.48 15.62 -15.28
C ALA A 136 32.92 15.16 -13.91
N LEU A 137 31.62 14.89 -13.82
CA LEU A 137 30.99 14.34 -12.63
C LEU A 137 31.56 12.98 -12.25
N SER A 138 31.83 12.09 -13.21
CA SER A 138 32.48 10.79 -12.96
C SER A 138 33.85 10.93 -12.35
N LYS A 139 34.60 11.97 -12.74
CA LYS A 139 35.92 12.28 -12.15
C LYS A 139 35.81 12.83 -10.73
N GLU A 140 34.82 13.66 -10.47
CA GLU A 140 34.56 14.28 -9.18
C GLU A 140 34.08 13.25 -8.14
N THR A 141 33.14 12.39 -8.51
CA THR A 141 32.57 11.36 -7.62
C THR A 141 33.44 10.11 -7.49
N GLY A 142 34.40 9.92 -8.39
CA GLY A 142 35.19 8.70 -8.47
C GLY A 142 34.40 7.46 -8.92
N ILE A 143 33.21 7.67 -9.49
CA ILE A 143 32.30 6.61 -9.94
C ILE A 143 32.26 6.59 -11.46
N GLU A 144 32.50 5.42 -12.04
CA GLU A 144 32.26 5.20 -13.48
C GLU A 144 30.78 4.85 -13.70
N TYR A 145 30.05 5.80 -14.30
CA TYR A 145 28.67 5.59 -14.71
C TYR A 145 28.59 4.98 -16.11
N ASP A 146 27.69 4.03 -16.30
CA ASP A 146 27.40 3.56 -17.66
C ASP A 146 26.52 4.57 -18.43
N GLU A 147 26.32 4.31 -19.73
CA GLU A 147 25.57 5.21 -20.63
C GLU A 147 24.14 5.46 -20.13
N VAL A 148 23.42 4.43 -19.63
CA VAL A 148 22.05 4.56 -19.14
C VAL A 148 21.99 5.33 -17.82
N GLN A 149 23.00 5.14 -16.96
CA GLN A 149 23.13 5.91 -15.71
C GLN A 149 23.42 7.38 -15.99
N LEU A 150 24.30 7.67 -16.96
CA LEU A 150 24.56 9.04 -17.43
C LEU A 150 23.29 9.69 -17.99
N GLN A 151 22.55 8.96 -18.83
CA GLN A 151 21.26 9.41 -19.35
C GLN A 151 20.27 9.73 -18.21
N ALA A 152 20.23 8.92 -17.13
CA ALA A 152 19.37 9.18 -15.99
C ALA A 152 19.77 10.46 -15.25
N ILE A 153 21.06 10.72 -15.10
CA ILE A 153 21.58 11.93 -14.46
C ILE A 153 21.24 13.16 -15.32
N GLU A 154 21.43 13.10 -16.62
CA GLU A 154 21.06 14.17 -17.54
C GLU A 154 19.56 14.43 -17.53
N GLU A 155 18.74 13.38 -17.54
CA GLU A 155 17.29 13.51 -17.52
C GLU A 155 16.78 14.15 -16.21
N ALA A 156 17.40 13.81 -15.06
CA ALA A 156 17.07 14.42 -13.77
C ALA A 156 17.35 15.94 -13.73
N ILE A 157 18.35 16.39 -14.48
CA ILE A 157 18.64 17.82 -14.64
C ILE A 157 17.62 18.47 -15.60
N ARG A 158 17.24 17.77 -16.67
CA ARG A 158 16.39 18.30 -17.72
C ARG A 158 14.92 18.35 -17.34
N SER A 159 14.40 17.27 -16.76
CA SER A 159 12.98 17.11 -16.52
C SER A 159 12.54 17.65 -15.15
N LYS A 160 11.32 18.17 -15.09
CA LYS A 160 10.67 18.54 -13.83
C LYS A 160 10.31 17.32 -13.00
N VAL A 161 9.84 16.26 -13.69
CA VAL A 161 9.46 14.99 -13.05
C VAL A 161 10.06 13.87 -13.89
N MET A 162 10.69 12.90 -13.24
CA MET A 162 11.15 11.67 -13.89
C MET A 162 11.03 10.47 -12.97
N VAL A 163 11.03 9.29 -13.58
CA VAL A 163 11.07 8.01 -12.89
C VAL A 163 12.38 7.28 -13.21
N LEU A 164 13.09 6.84 -12.17
CA LEU A 164 14.22 5.92 -12.24
C LEU A 164 13.80 4.54 -11.72
N THR A 165 13.78 3.53 -12.58
CA THR A 165 13.40 2.17 -12.17
C THR A 165 14.44 1.14 -12.57
N GLY A 166 14.51 0.03 -11.83
CA GLY A 166 15.41 -1.08 -12.12
C GLY A 166 15.43 -2.12 -11.02
N GLY A 167 15.83 -3.34 -11.34
CA GLY A 167 15.92 -4.46 -10.41
C GLY A 167 17.16 -4.41 -9.49
N PRO A 168 17.39 -5.48 -8.73
CA PRO A 168 18.58 -5.60 -7.88
C PRO A 168 19.85 -5.66 -8.73
N GLY A 169 20.92 -5.03 -8.23
CA GLY A 169 22.22 -5.03 -8.89
C GLY A 169 22.34 -4.19 -10.16
N THR A 170 21.32 -3.37 -10.50
CA THR A 170 21.35 -2.48 -11.67
C THR A 170 21.90 -1.08 -11.37
N GLY A 171 22.31 -0.81 -10.13
CA GLY A 171 22.97 0.44 -9.77
C GLY A 171 22.03 1.62 -9.47
N LYS A 172 20.76 1.38 -9.07
CA LYS A 172 19.84 2.47 -8.67
C LYS A 172 20.47 3.42 -7.66
N THR A 173 21.02 2.91 -6.57
CA THR A 173 21.65 3.71 -5.51
C THR A 173 22.80 4.56 -6.05
N THR A 174 23.67 3.96 -6.86
CA THR A 174 24.79 4.66 -7.51
C THR A 174 24.30 5.77 -8.43
N THR A 175 23.29 5.50 -9.25
CA THR A 175 22.68 6.51 -10.11
C THR A 175 22.02 7.64 -9.32
N THR A 176 21.34 7.31 -8.22
CA THR A 176 20.75 8.31 -7.31
C THR A 176 21.83 9.21 -6.68
N GLN A 177 22.98 8.64 -6.27
CA GLN A 177 24.13 9.43 -5.82
C GLN A 177 24.66 10.37 -6.90
N GLY A 178 24.73 9.91 -8.15
CA GLY A 178 25.11 10.73 -9.29
C GLY A 178 24.11 11.88 -9.53
N ILE A 179 22.81 11.62 -9.47
CA ILE A 179 21.76 12.63 -9.57
C ILE A 179 21.91 13.68 -8.45
N ILE A 180 22.12 13.24 -7.20
CA ILE A 180 22.32 14.13 -6.05
C ILE A 180 23.54 15.01 -6.26
N ALA A 181 24.68 14.43 -6.69
CA ALA A 181 25.91 15.18 -6.93
C ALA A 181 25.70 16.23 -8.03
N ALA A 182 25.02 15.85 -9.11
CA ALA A 182 24.68 16.74 -10.21
C ALA A 182 23.81 17.93 -9.77
N LEU A 183 22.74 17.67 -9.03
CA LEU A 183 21.83 18.70 -8.52
C LEU A 183 22.53 19.61 -7.49
N LYS A 184 23.41 19.08 -6.63
CA LYS A 184 24.25 19.86 -5.71
C LYS A 184 25.20 20.79 -6.46
N HIS A 185 25.84 20.31 -7.54
CA HIS A 185 26.73 21.10 -8.35
C HIS A 185 26.00 22.31 -8.99
N MET A 186 24.71 22.18 -9.23
CA MET A 186 23.85 23.26 -9.69
C MET A 186 23.43 24.24 -8.56
N GLY A 187 23.81 23.96 -7.31
CA GLY A 187 23.46 24.77 -6.15
C GLY A 187 22.04 24.55 -5.65
N LEU A 188 21.37 23.44 -6.00
CA LEU A 188 19.99 23.15 -5.61
C LEU A 188 19.91 22.55 -4.21
N ARG A 189 18.90 22.97 -3.45
CA ARG A 189 18.54 22.38 -2.15
C ARG A 189 17.74 21.10 -2.39
N ILE A 190 18.31 19.97 -1.99
CA ILE A 190 17.75 18.65 -2.24
C ILE A 190 17.09 18.12 -0.99
N LEU A 191 15.85 17.67 -1.12
CA LEU A 191 15.13 16.90 -0.12
C LEU A 191 15.14 15.43 -0.50
N LEU A 192 15.37 14.56 0.50
CA LEU A 192 15.36 13.11 0.33
C LEU A 192 14.22 12.52 1.15
N ALA A 193 13.44 11.63 0.55
CA ALA A 193 12.33 10.97 1.21
C ALA A 193 12.20 9.50 0.84
N ALA A 194 11.56 8.73 1.72
CA ALA A 194 11.15 7.36 1.46
C ALA A 194 9.84 7.04 2.21
N PRO A 195 9.08 6.01 1.81
CA PRO A 195 7.82 5.68 2.47
C PRO A 195 7.98 5.10 3.89
N THR A 196 9.12 4.48 4.21
CA THR A 196 9.38 3.85 5.51
C THR A 196 10.64 4.40 6.19
N GLY A 197 10.69 4.31 7.52
CA GLY A 197 11.86 4.74 8.32
C GLY A 197 13.14 4.04 7.91
N ARG A 198 13.07 2.74 7.65
CA ARG A 198 14.23 1.94 7.20
C ARG A 198 14.74 2.35 5.83
N ALA A 199 13.84 2.59 4.88
CA ALA A 199 14.24 3.05 3.56
C ALA A 199 14.87 4.45 3.65
N ALA A 200 14.31 5.35 4.46
CA ALA A 200 14.89 6.67 4.70
C ALA A 200 16.28 6.58 5.34
N LYS A 201 16.45 5.73 6.36
CA LYS A 201 17.76 5.50 7.00
C LYS A 201 18.78 4.98 6.00
N ARG A 202 18.43 3.95 5.21
CA ARG A 202 19.32 3.43 4.14
C ARG A 202 19.73 4.51 3.14
N MET A 203 18.75 5.34 2.73
CA MET A 203 19.01 6.45 1.83
C MET A 203 19.97 7.46 2.46
N SER A 204 19.80 7.78 3.75
CA SER A 204 20.73 8.65 4.48
C SER A 204 22.15 8.07 4.55
N GLU A 205 22.28 6.79 4.90
CA GLU A 205 23.58 6.08 4.95
C GLU A 205 24.28 6.04 3.59
N ALA A 206 23.51 5.77 2.52
CA ALA A 206 24.03 5.69 1.16
C ALA A 206 24.46 7.03 0.59
N THR A 207 23.76 8.13 0.94
CA THR A 207 23.96 9.45 0.34
C THR A 207 24.77 10.41 1.20
N GLY A 208 24.93 10.11 2.49
CA GLY A 208 25.50 11.02 3.49
C GLY A 208 24.65 12.26 3.77
N MET A 209 23.36 12.26 3.36
CA MET A 209 22.40 13.34 3.58
C MET A 209 21.23 12.83 4.41
N GLU A 210 20.61 13.73 5.18
CA GLU A 210 19.39 13.39 5.90
C GLU A 210 18.26 13.06 4.92
N ALA A 211 17.69 11.86 5.02
CA ALA A 211 16.45 11.46 4.36
C ALA A 211 15.36 11.24 5.41
N LYS A 212 14.14 11.67 5.11
CA LYS A 212 12.98 11.57 6.02
C LYS A 212 11.95 10.59 5.47
N THR A 213 11.12 10.03 6.34
CA THR A 213 9.89 9.40 5.82
C THR A 213 9.01 10.48 5.19
N ILE A 214 8.19 10.09 4.18
CA ILE A 214 7.25 11.04 3.56
C ILE A 214 6.36 11.68 4.62
N HIS A 215 5.87 10.92 5.60
CA HIS A 215 5.05 11.45 6.70
C HIS A 215 5.80 12.50 7.54
N ARG A 216 7.08 12.27 7.87
CA ARG A 216 7.90 13.28 8.58
C ARG A 216 8.22 14.48 7.71
N LEU A 217 8.49 14.27 6.42
CA LEU A 217 8.73 15.36 5.47
C LEU A 217 7.50 16.26 5.36
N LEU A 218 6.30 15.67 5.38
CA LEU A 218 5.03 16.38 5.32
C LEU A 218 4.51 16.86 6.69
N GLU A 219 5.28 16.64 7.75
CA GLU A 219 4.92 17.03 9.12
C GLU A 219 3.53 16.51 9.54
N PHE A 220 3.28 15.21 9.28
CA PHE A 220 2.01 14.56 9.58
C PHE A 220 1.76 14.50 11.10
N ASN A 221 0.56 14.90 11.50
CA ASN A 221 0.06 14.75 12.86
C ASN A 221 -1.31 14.04 12.81
N PRO A 222 -1.56 12.98 13.59
CA PRO A 222 -2.84 12.28 13.57
C PRO A 222 -4.08 13.15 13.85
N LYS A 223 -3.92 14.26 14.60
CA LYS A 223 -5.03 15.19 14.92
C LYS A 223 -5.27 16.22 13.84
N ASP A 224 -4.19 16.76 13.26
CA ASP A 224 -4.23 17.93 12.37
C ASP A 224 -3.98 17.55 10.90
N GLY A 225 -3.63 16.28 10.62
CA GLY A 225 -3.26 15.80 9.29
C GLY A 225 -1.86 16.26 8.85
N TYR A 226 -1.70 16.54 7.56
CA TYR A 226 -0.44 16.98 6.96
C TYR A 226 -0.30 18.50 7.01
N LYS A 227 0.73 19.01 7.71
CA LYS A 227 1.01 20.46 7.80
C LYS A 227 1.63 21.03 6.52
N ARG A 228 2.43 20.21 5.79
CA ARG A 228 2.94 20.59 4.47
C ARG A 228 1.89 20.22 3.41
N ASN A 229 1.42 21.23 2.68
CA ASN A 229 0.35 21.14 1.70
C ASN A 229 0.43 22.33 0.72
N ASP A 230 -0.65 22.65 -0.01
CA ASP A 230 -0.71 23.76 -0.96
C ASP A 230 -0.50 25.15 -0.32
N GLU A 231 -0.96 25.33 0.91
CA GLU A 231 -0.83 26.59 1.65
C GLU A 231 0.54 26.73 2.32
N ASN A 232 1.17 25.61 2.64
CA ASN A 232 2.49 25.53 3.28
C ASN A 232 3.38 24.50 2.56
N PRO A 233 3.88 24.81 1.36
CA PRO A 233 4.62 23.84 0.56
C PRO A 233 6.00 23.50 1.14
N LEU A 234 6.61 22.46 0.60
CA LEU A 234 7.98 22.06 0.93
C LEU A 234 8.99 23.13 0.48
N GLU A 235 10.01 23.32 1.30
CA GLU A 235 11.09 24.27 1.06
C GLU A 235 12.32 23.56 0.50
N GLY A 236 12.42 23.50 -0.82
CA GLY A 236 13.52 22.86 -1.55
C GLY A 236 13.40 23.09 -3.05
N ASP A 237 14.44 22.75 -3.77
CA ASP A 237 14.50 22.93 -5.23
C ASP A 237 14.37 21.60 -5.98
N ALA A 238 14.70 20.48 -5.28
CA ALA A 238 14.55 19.14 -5.81
C ALA A 238 14.13 18.16 -4.69
N LEU A 239 13.27 17.20 -5.03
CA LEU A 239 12.85 16.11 -4.14
C LEU A 239 13.18 14.78 -4.82
N ILE A 240 13.88 13.91 -4.10
CA ILE A 240 14.13 12.52 -4.54
C ILE A 240 13.40 11.59 -3.58
N VAL A 241 12.54 10.74 -4.12
CA VAL A 241 11.74 9.77 -3.36
C VAL A 241 12.17 8.36 -3.73
N ASP A 242 12.75 7.63 -2.78
CA ASP A 242 13.15 6.23 -2.98
C ASP A 242 12.06 5.25 -2.52
N GLU A 243 12.18 3.98 -2.91
CA GLU A 243 11.20 2.89 -2.69
C GLU A 243 9.77 3.28 -3.11
N TYR A 244 9.66 4.02 -4.23
CA TYR A 244 8.40 4.62 -4.69
C TYR A 244 7.30 3.58 -5.01
N SER A 245 7.64 2.32 -5.25
CA SER A 245 6.67 1.22 -5.42
C SER A 245 5.72 1.02 -4.24
N MET A 246 6.10 1.49 -3.05
CA MET A 246 5.31 1.34 -1.82
C MET A 246 4.29 2.48 -1.60
N ILE A 247 4.26 3.50 -2.45
CA ILE A 247 3.39 4.67 -2.29
C ILE A 247 2.01 4.39 -2.87
N ASP A 248 0.97 4.50 -2.03
CA ASP A 248 -0.42 4.42 -2.45
C ASP A 248 -0.95 5.76 -2.97
N ILE A 249 -2.17 5.77 -3.52
CA ILE A 249 -2.75 6.97 -4.15
C ILE A 249 -3.04 8.09 -3.15
N ILE A 250 -3.39 7.77 -1.90
CA ILE A 250 -3.66 8.77 -0.86
C ILE A 250 -2.37 9.47 -0.44
N LEU A 251 -1.32 8.70 -0.15
CA LEU A 251 -0.01 9.24 0.23
C LEU A 251 0.58 10.06 -0.93
N MET A 252 0.44 9.55 -2.16
CA MET A 252 0.88 10.28 -3.35
C MET A 252 0.18 11.62 -3.49
N ASN A 253 -1.14 11.68 -3.35
CA ASN A 253 -1.88 12.93 -3.45
C ASN A 253 -1.44 13.95 -2.39
N ASN A 254 -1.22 13.50 -1.14
CA ASN A 254 -0.75 14.38 -0.08
C ASN A 254 0.69 14.88 -0.33
N LEU A 255 1.56 14.00 -0.85
CA LEU A 255 2.91 14.41 -1.26
C LEU A 255 2.85 15.47 -2.37
N MET A 256 2.03 15.23 -3.40
CA MET A 256 1.88 16.16 -4.51
C MET A 256 1.29 17.52 -4.11
N LYS A 257 0.43 17.56 -3.07
CA LYS A 257 -0.07 18.82 -2.50
C LYS A 257 1.03 19.69 -1.92
N ALA A 258 2.06 19.08 -1.35
CA ALA A 258 3.14 19.80 -0.70
C ALA A 258 4.28 20.21 -1.65
N ILE A 259 4.32 19.69 -2.88
CA ILE A 259 5.35 20.00 -3.87
C ILE A 259 5.01 21.30 -4.60
N PRO A 260 5.82 22.38 -4.44
CA PRO A 260 5.61 23.61 -5.20
C PRO A 260 5.96 23.39 -6.69
N SER A 261 5.36 24.17 -7.57
CA SER A 261 5.56 24.05 -9.02
C SER A 261 7.02 24.27 -9.47
N SER A 262 7.78 25.03 -8.69
CA SER A 262 9.22 25.27 -8.92
C SER A 262 10.10 24.03 -8.69
N MET A 263 9.66 23.08 -7.84
CA MET A 263 10.45 21.93 -7.40
C MET A 263 10.57 20.85 -8.50
N ARG A 264 11.74 20.24 -8.62
CA ARG A 264 11.96 19.03 -9.42
C ARG A 264 11.69 17.79 -8.62
N VAL A 265 11.23 16.71 -9.26
CA VAL A 265 10.90 15.47 -8.55
C VAL A 265 11.50 14.26 -9.30
N VAL A 266 12.24 13.44 -8.56
CA VAL A 266 12.78 12.18 -9.05
C VAL A 266 12.18 11.04 -8.23
N PHE A 267 11.39 10.19 -8.86
CA PHE A 267 10.83 8.99 -8.27
C PHE A 267 11.74 7.79 -8.55
N VAL A 268 12.26 7.17 -7.50
CA VAL A 268 13.15 6.01 -7.60
C VAL A 268 12.45 4.79 -7.05
N GLY A 269 12.41 3.70 -7.81
CA GLY A 269 11.72 2.48 -7.35
C GLY A 269 11.98 1.28 -8.24
N ASP A 270 11.39 0.17 -7.86
CA ASP A 270 11.44 -1.09 -8.61
C ASP A 270 10.01 -1.51 -8.94
N ILE A 271 9.63 -1.37 -10.21
CA ILE A 271 8.27 -1.67 -10.70
C ILE A 271 7.89 -3.15 -10.53
N ASP A 272 8.89 -4.03 -10.39
CA ASP A 272 8.69 -5.47 -10.33
C ASP A 272 8.53 -6.00 -8.89
N GLN A 273 8.80 -5.15 -7.89
CA GLN A 273 8.51 -5.44 -6.49
C GLN A 273 7.00 -5.41 -6.20
N LEU A 274 6.64 -5.78 -4.96
CA LEU A 274 5.26 -5.64 -4.49
C LEU A 274 4.81 -4.18 -4.58
N PRO A 275 3.60 -3.92 -5.05
CA PRO A 275 3.02 -2.58 -5.01
C PRO A 275 2.72 -2.15 -3.57
N SER A 276 2.21 -0.92 -3.42
CA SER A 276 1.73 -0.39 -2.14
C SER A 276 0.73 -1.34 -1.46
N VAL A 277 0.70 -1.33 -0.13
CA VAL A 277 -0.35 -2.04 0.63
C VAL A 277 -1.70 -1.35 0.44
N GLY A 278 -1.73 0.00 0.43
CA GLY A 278 -2.92 0.79 0.16
C GLY A 278 -3.34 0.78 -1.32
N ALA A 279 -4.48 1.41 -1.59
CA ALA A 279 -5.11 1.43 -2.91
C ALA A 279 -4.28 2.18 -3.96
N GLY A 280 -4.31 1.68 -5.19
CA GLY A 280 -3.61 2.25 -6.34
C GLY A 280 -2.35 1.47 -6.75
N ASN A 281 -1.84 1.79 -7.92
CA ASN A 281 -0.60 1.24 -8.46
C ASN A 281 0.25 2.36 -9.06
N VAL A 282 0.49 3.39 -8.24
CA VAL A 282 0.95 4.71 -8.67
C VAL A 282 2.21 4.65 -9.54
N LEU A 283 3.25 3.91 -9.12
CA LEU A 283 4.48 3.78 -9.90
C LEU A 283 4.24 3.18 -11.28
N ARG A 284 3.45 2.10 -11.34
CA ARG A 284 3.12 1.42 -12.59
C ARG A 284 2.28 2.32 -13.50
N ASP A 285 1.25 2.96 -12.96
CA ASP A 285 0.36 3.83 -13.72
C ASP A 285 1.10 5.01 -14.32
N ILE A 286 2.01 5.63 -13.56
CA ILE A 286 2.88 6.70 -14.04
C ILE A 286 3.78 6.21 -15.19
N ILE A 287 4.43 5.05 -15.01
CA ILE A 287 5.31 4.48 -16.04
C ILE A 287 4.52 4.13 -17.31
N GLU A 288 3.36 3.49 -17.15
CA GLU A 288 2.52 3.05 -18.27
C GLU A 288 1.73 4.19 -18.93
N SER A 289 1.66 5.37 -18.31
CA SER A 289 1.04 6.57 -18.92
C SER A 289 1.86 7.12 -20.07
N GLU A 290 3.17 6.84 -20.12
CA GLU A 290 4.13 7.34 -21.13
C GLU A 290 4.22 8.88 -21.22
N LYS A 291 3.69 9.60 -20.22
CA LYS A 291 3.73 11.09 -20.17
C LYS A 291 4.87 11.63 -19.32
N ILE A 292 5.49 10.80 -18.50
CA ILE A 292 6.60 11.17 -17.63
C ILE A 292 7.85 10.42 -18.11
N PRO A 293 9.01 11.07 -18.23
CA PRO A 293 10.27 10.42 -18.57
C PRO A 293 10.62 9.29 -17.63
N VAL A 294 10.93 8.12 -18.18
CA VAL A 294 11.26 6.91 -17.42
C VAL A 294 12.61 6.38 -17.90
N ILE A 295 13.56 6.31 -17.00
CA ILE A 295 14.84 5.63 -17.25
C ILE A 295 14.82 4.26 -16.55
N ARG A 296 15.00 3.20 -17.34
CA ARG A 296 15.03 1.81 -16.87
C ARG A 296 16.46 1.30 -16.84
N LEU A 297 16.98 1.05 -15.65
CA LEU A 297 18.28 0.39 -15.46
C LEU A 297 18.10 -1.12 -15.63
N THR A 298 18.57 -1.64 -16.75
CA THR A 298 18.43 -3.07 -17.11
C THR A 298 19.75 -3.83 -17.01
N ARG A 299 20.90 -3.12 -17.04
CA ARG A 299 22.22 -3.74 -16.99
C ARG A 299 22.52 -4.19 -15.56
N ILE A 300 22.82 -5.48 -15.40
CA ILE A 300 23.33 -6.05 -14.15
C ILE A 300 24.86 -5.84 -14.16
N PHE A 301 25.37 -5.15 -13.15
CA PHE A 301 26.82 -4.91 -13.05
C PHE A 301 27.60 -6.19 -12.76
N ARG A 302 28.86 -6.22 -13.20
CA ARG A 302 29.73 -7.42 -13.13
C ARG A 302 29.79 -8.04 -11.74
N GLN A 303 29.89 -7.24 -10.68
CA GLN A 303 29.88 -7.74 -9.30
C GLN A 303 28.56 -8.43 -8.94
N ALA A 304 27.44 -7.94 -9.45
CA ALA A 304 26.12 -8.52 -9.20
C ALA A 304 25.84 -9.74 -10.10
N GLN A 305 26.50 -9.89 -11.24
CA GLN A 305 26.38 -11.06 -12.11
C GLN A 305 26.91 -12.35 -11.48
N THR A 306 27.82 -12.26 -10.53
CA THR A 306 28.34 -13.42 -9.77
C THR A 306 27.38 -13.88 -8.69
N SER A 307 26.40 -13.04 -8.30
CA SER A 307 25.39 -13.37 -7.29
C SER A 307 24.25 -14.16 -7.92
N ARG A 308 24.03 -15.36 -7.43
CA ARG A 308 22.87 -16.18 -7.83
C ARG A 308 21.55 -15.65 -7.27
N ILE A 309 21.57 -14.90 -6.18
CA ILE A 309 20.39 -14.18 -5.66
C ILE A 309 19.90 -13.22 -6.73
N VAL A 310 20.79 -12.37 -7.27
CA VAL A 310 20.46 -11.37 -8.29
C VAL A 310 20.00 -12.07 -9.57
N MET A 311 20.75 -13.06 -10.05
CA MET A 311 20.39 -13.79 -11.28
C MET A 311 19.07 -14.54 -11.15
N SER A 312 18.80 -15.13 -9.97
CA SER A 312 17.51 -15.81 -9.70
C SER A 312 16.34 -14.81 -9.65
N ALA A 313 16.52 -13.64 -9.04
CA ALA A 313 15.51 -12.60 -9.03
C ALA A 313 15.18 -12.14 -10.45
N HIS A 314 16.17 -11.88 -11.29
CA HIS A 314 15.95 -11.50 -12.70
C HIS A 314 15.30 -12.63 -13.51
N ALA A 315 15.70 -13.89 -13.31
CA ALA A 315 15.06 -15.03 -13.97
C ALA A 315 13.58 -15.13 -13.62
N ILE A 316 13.25 -15.03 -12.32
CA ILE A 316 11.87 -15.06 -11.82
C ILE A 316 11.06 -13.90 -12.42
N ASN A 317 11.60 -12.70 -12.43
CA ASN A 317 10.93 -11.54 -13.00
C ASN A 317 10.60 -11.72 -14.49
N GLN A 318 11.50 -12.36 -15.23
CA GLN A 318 11.30 -12.72 -16.63
C GLN A 318 10.39 -13.95 -16.84
N GLY A 319 9.80 -14.51 -15.78
CA GLY A 319 8.95 -15.72 -15.85
C GLY A 319 9.74 -17.00 -16.04
N ARG A 320 11.06 -16.97 -15.88
CA ARG A 320 11.94 -18.14 -16.01
C ARG A 320 12.20 -18.76 -14.63
N PHE A 321 12.27 -20.09 -14.61
CA PHE A 321 12.60 -20.82 -13.38
C PHE A 321 14.08 -20.60 -13.03
N PRO A 322 14.42 -20.22 -11.77
CA PRO A 322 15.80 -19.98 -11.37
C PRO A 322 16.60 -21.29 -11.25
N ASP A 323 17.91 -21.17 -11.30
CA ASP A 323 18.78 -22.31 -11.02
C ASP A 323 18.73 -22.65 -9.51
N THR A 324 18.17 -23.80 -9.18
CA THR A 324 18.01 -24.33 -7.82
C THR A 324 19.06 -25.37 -7.44
N SER A 325 20.14 -25.48 -8.20
CA SER A 325 21.25 -26.38 -7.85
C SER A 325 22.04 -25.82 -6.66
N ASN A 326 22.26 -26.62 -5.63
CA ASN A 326 23.02 -26.23 -4.44
C ASN A 326 24.52 -26.49 -4.67
N GLY A 327 25.27 -25.44 -4.98
CA GLY A 327 26.73 -25.48 -5.14
C GLY A 327 27.48 -25.06 -3.88
N LYS A 328 28.79 -25.38 -3.80
CA LYS A 328 29.63 -25.02 -2.64
C LYS A 328 29.88 -23.49 -2.52
N GLN A 329 29.76 -22.76 -3.61
CA GLN A 329 30.03 -21.31 -3.67
C GLN A 329 28.81 -20.52 -4.15
N THR A 330 27.61 -20.91 -3.69
CA THR A 330 26.39 -20.20 -4.04
C THR A 330 25.92 -19.33 -2.87
N ASP A 331 25.26 -18.23 -3.20
CA ASP A 331 24.54 -17.36 -2.27
C ASP A 331 23.02 -17.60 -2.28
N PHE A 332 22.54 -18.48 -3.19
CA PHE A 332 21.14 -18.86 -3.36
C PHE A 332 20.97 -20.37 -3.23
N PHE A 333 20.15 -20.81 -2.29
CA PHE A 333 19.90 -22.21 -1.98
C PHE A 333 18.42 -22.54 -2.08
N PHE A 334 18.13 -23.77 -2.55
CA PHE A 334 16.79 -24.33 -2.55
C PHE A 334 16.79 -25.67 -1.83
N ILE A 335 16.01 -25.80 -0.75
CA ILE A 335 15.82 -27.03 0.00
C ILE A 335 14.45 -27.60 -0.36
N GLN A 336 14.43 -28.79 -0.94
CA GLN A 336 13.20 -29.48 -1.28
C GLN A 336 12.58 -30.08 -0.02
N GLN A 337 11.37 -29.63 0.34
CA GLN A 337 10.57 -30.17 1.43
C GLN A 337 9.08 -29.90 1.14
N GLU A 338 8.22 -30.88 1.35
CA GLU A 338 6.79 -30.80 1.02
C GLU A 338 5.90 -30.64 2.25
N GLU A 339 6.32 -31.20 3.37
CA GLU A 339 5.55 -31.23 4.62
C GLU A 339 5.72 -29.91 5.38
N PRO A 340 4.65 -29.14 5.62
CA PRO A 340 4.74 -27.82 6.29
C PRO A 340 5.39 -27.90 7.67
N GLU A 341 5.11 -28.93 8.45
CA GLU A 341 5.66 -29.15 9.79
C GLU A 341 7.18 -29.33 9.73
N LYS A 342 7.66 -30.14 8.81
CA LYS A 342 9.10 -30.33 8.58
C LYS A 342 9.77 -29.06 8.05
N VAL A 343 9.08 -28.29 7.21
CA VAL A 343 9.58 -26.98 6.76
C VAL A 343 9.78 -26.05 7.95
N ALA A 344 8.82 -25.99 8.90
CA ALA A 344 8.95 -25.19 10.10
C ALA A 344 10.15 -25.64 10.99
N GLU A 345 10.32 -26.95 11.18
CA GLU A 345 11.45 -27.52 11.90
C GLU A 345 12.80 -27.21 11.22
N ASP A 346 12.87 -27.37 9.90
CA ASP A 346 14.07 -27.05 9.12
C ASP A 346 14.43 -25.57 9.22
N ILE A 347 13.43 -24.64 9.18
CA ILE A 347 13.64 -23.21 9.39
C ILE A 347 14.26 -22.95 10.76
N VAL A 348 13.71 -23.54 11.82
CA VAL A 348 14.24 -23.39 13.18
C VAL A 348 15.69 -23.88 13.25
N ASN A 349 15.99 -25.06 12.68
CA ASN A 349 17.35 -25.62 12.66
C ASN A 349 18.32 -24.76 11.85
N LEU A 350 17.89 -24.22 10.71
CA LEU A 350 18.70 -23.32 9.89
C LEU A 350 19.08 -22.06 10.67
N VAL A 351 18.09 -21.41 11.29
CA VAL A 351 18.30 -20.15 12.02
C VAL A 351 19.10 -20.36 13.30
N LYS A 352 18.79 -21.43 14.06
CA LYS A 352 19.44 -21.69 15.36
C LYS A 352 20.89 -22.14 15.22
N SER A 353 21.20 -22.97 14.21
CA SER A 353 22.49 -23.65 14.20
C SER A 353 23.20 -23.68 12.86
N ARG A 354 22.54 -24.08 11.76
CA ARG A 354 23.23 -24.36 10.49
C ARG A 354 23.81 -23.11 9.84
N LEU A 355 23.01 -22.05 9.68
CA LEU A 355 23.45 -20.80 9.07
C LEU A 355 24.46 -20.03 9.92
N PRO A 356 24.25 -19.86 11.25
CA PRO A 356 25.28 -19.25 12.10
C PRO A 356 26.65 -19.93 12.02
N LYS A 357 26.68 -21.28 12.05
CA LYS A 357 27.91 -22.04 11.97
C LYS A 357 28.56 -21.99 10.58
N ALA A 358 27.74 -22.12 9.51
CA ALA A 358 28.26 -22.19 8.14
C ALA A 358 28.86 -20.86 7.67
N TYR A 359 28.30 -19.74 8.11
CA TYR A 359 28.66 -18.40 7.63
C TYR A 359 29.27 -17.49 8.70
N SER A 360 29.53 -17.99 9.90
CA SER A 360 30.02 -17.19 11.04
C SER A 360 29.18 -15.94 11.29
N GLN A 361 27.84 -16.09 11.17
CA GLN A 361 26.90 -14.99 11.32
C GLN A 361 26.14 -15.09 12.64
N ARG A 362 25.79 -13.94 13.21
CA ARG A 362 24.88 -13.87 14.37
C ARG A 362 23.45 -14.19 13.93
N VAL A 363 22.67 -14.78 14.83
CA VAL A 363 21.22 -15.04 14.58
C VAL A 363 20.47 -13.75 14.22
N SER A 364 20.87 -12.61 14.80
CA SER A 364 20.32 -11.28 14.49
C SER A 364 20.44 -10.89 13.01
N ASN A 365 21.38 -11.47 12.26
CA ASN A 365 21.58 -11.22 10.83
C ASN A 365 20.69 -12.10 9.93
N ILE A 366 19.91 -13.00 10.52
CA ILE A 366 19.03 -13.92 9.79
C ILE A 366 17.60 -13.45 9.97
N GLN A 367 16.89 -13.30 8.86
CA GLN A 367 15.46 -12.98 8.84
C GLN A 367 14.69 -14.09 8.15
N VAL A 368 13.65 -14.58 8.82
CA VAL A 368 12.67 -15.46 8.18
C VAL A 368 11.58 -14.59 7.56
N LEU A 369 11.33 -14.78 6.25
CA LEU A 369 10.28 -14.11 5.50
C LEU A 369 9.26 -15.14 5.05
N THR A 370 7.97 -14.91 5.26
CA THR A 370 6.92 -15.84 4.85
C THR A 370 5.81 -15.13 4.07
N PRO A 371 5.15 -15.81 3.12
CA PRO A 371 4.03 -15.23 2.39
C PRO A 371 2.83 -14.85 3.25
N MET A 372 2.58 -15.55 4.37
CA MET A 372 1.35 -15.44 5.14
C MET A 372 1.60 -15.21 6.64
N GLN A 373 0.62 -14.57 7.29
CA GLN A 373 0.64 -14.36 8.74
C GLN A 373 0.24 -15.63 9.52
N ARG A 374 -0.74 -16.38 9.01
CA ARG A 374 -1.32 -17.57 9.66
C ARG A 374 -0.87 -18.86 8.98
N GLY A 375 -1.05 -19.99 9.64
CA GLY A 375 -0.70 -21.33 9.17
C GLY A 375 0.60 -21.86 9.78
N VAL A 376 0.91 -23.14 9.51
CA VAL A 376 2.07 -23.86 10.09
C VAL A 376 3.39 -23.13 9.83
N VAL A 377 3.58 -22.64 8.62
CA VAL A 377 4.76 -21.84 8.21
C VAL A 377 4.41 -20.34 8.04
N GLY A 378 3.35 -19.88 8.71
CA GLY A 378 3.00 -18.47 8.81
C GLY A 378 3.86 -17.74 9.86
N ALA A 379 3.94 -16.42 9.76
CA ALA A 379 4.79 -15.61 10.63
C ALA A 379 4.46 -15.79 12.12
N ALA A 380 3.18 -15.91 12.49
CA ALA A 380 2.78 -16.08 13.87
C ALA A 380 3.34 -17.38 14.49
N ASN A 381 3.16 -18.52 13.80
CA ASN A 381 3.64 -19.82 14.28
C ASN A 381 5.17 -19.91 14.26
N LEU A 382 5.80 -19.41 13.19
CA LEU A 382 7.27 -19.39 13.10
C LEU A 382 7.90 -18.51 14.17
N ASN A 383 7.27 -17.39 14.54
CA ASN A 383 7.74 -16.54 15.65
C ASN A 383 7.74 -17.31 16.98
N MET A 384 6.66 -18.04 17.31
CA MET A 384 6.60 -18.84 18.52
C MET A 384 7.64 -19.96 18.52
N ALA A 385 7.80 -20.67 17.40
CA ALA A 385 8.77 -21.76 17.27
C ALA A 385 10.21 -21.25 17.39
N LEU A 386 10.51 -20.13 16.75
CA LEU A 386 11.85 -19.50 16.80
C LEU A 386 12.13 -18.90 18.19
N GLN A 387 11.17 -18.22 18.80
CA GLN A 387 11.31 -17.70 20.16
C GLN A 387 11.66 -18.83 21.13
N ASN A 388 10.91 -19.92 21.14
CA ASN A 388 11.16 -21.05 22.04
C ASN A 388 12.52 -21.72 21.78
N ALA A 389 12.98 -21.74 20.53
CA ALA A 389 14.25 -22.35 20.17
C ALA A 389 15.46 -21.44 20.46
N LEU A 390 15.31 -20.12 20.34
CA LEU A 390 16.41 -19.14 20.40
C LEU A 390 16.46 -18.39 21.74
N ASN A 391 15.32 -18.18 22.37
CA ASN A 391 15.19 -17.41 23.62
C ASN A 391 14.39 -18.18 24.67
N PRO A 392 15.02 -19.04 25.49
CA PRO A 392 14.35 -19.83 26.52
C PRO A 392 14.05 -19.04 27.80
N SER A 393 14.22 -17.72 27.83
CA SER A 393 13.95 -16.90 29.01
C SER A 393 12.55 -17.14 29.59
N GLN A 394 12.45 -17.17 30.91
CA GLN A 394 11.19 -17.30 31.65
C GLN A 394 10.59 -15.94 32.03
N ILE A 395 11.40 -14.86 31.97
CA ILE A 395 10.95 -13.51 32.32
C ILE A 395 10.26 -12.93 31.10
N ALA A 396 8.93 -12.75 31.19
CA ALA A 396 8.10 -12.32 30.08
C ALA A 396 6.86 -11.55 30.52
N LEU A 397 6.49 -10.53 29.75
CA LEU A 397 5.16 -9.91 29.80
C LEU A 397 4.24 -10.51 28.74
N ASN A 398 3.03 -10.86 29.16
CA ASN A 398 2.03 -11.46 28.29
C ASN A 398 0.95 -10.45 27.90
N ARG A 399 0.64 -10.36 26.61
CA ARG A 399 -0.44 -9.52 26.08
C ARG A 399 -0.98 -10.08 24.76
N GLY A 400 -2.31 -10.15 24.63
CA GLY A 400 -2.95 -10.49 23.35
C GLY A 400 -2.54 -11.85 22.74
N GLY A 401 -2.18 -12.85 23.59
CA GLY A 401 -1.69 -14.16 23.12
C GLY A 401 -0.20 -14.20 22.77
N TYR A 402 0.51 -13.09 22.90
CA TYR A 402 1.97 -13.00 22.78
C TYR A 402 2.63 -12.94 24.15
N SER A 403 3.84 -13.52 24.24
CA SER A 403 4.72 -13.47 25.39
C SER A 403 6.01 -12.77 24.94
N PHE A 404 6.28 -11.60 25.48
CA PHE A 404 7.51 -10.84 25.18
C PHE A 404 8.55 -11.10 26.26
N ARG A 405 9.66 -11.72 25.88
CA ARG A 405 10.74 -12.13 26.77
C ARG A 405 11.93 -11.19 26.62
N GLN A 406 12.68 -10.99 27.69
CA GLN A 406 13.96 -10.30 27.59
C GLN A 406 14.85 -10.96 26.53
N GLY A 407 15.43 -10.17 25.62
CA GLY A 407 16.22 -10.64 24.48
C GLY A 407 15.42 -10.95 23.22
N ASP A 408 14.09 -10.86 23.25
CA ASP A 408 13.26 -11.08 22.06
C ASP A 408 13.49 -10.01 21.00
N ARG A 409 13.43 -10.45 19.75
CA ARG A 409 13.38 -9.57 18.60
C ARG A 409 11.93 -9.17 18.31
N VAL A 410 11.67 -7.87 18.30
CA VAL A 410 10.33 -7.30 18.12
C VAL A 410 10.28 -6.31 16.96
N MET A 411 9.07 -6.02 16.50
CA MET A 411 8.78 -5.02 15.47
C MET A 411 7.66 -4.13 15.94
N GLN A 412 7.83 -2.82 15.75
CA GLN A 412 6.77 -1.83 15.91
C GLN A 412 5.71 -1.99 14.82
N LEU A 413 4.43 -1.97 15.20
CA LEU A 413 3.30 -2.17 14.28
C LEU A 413 2.62 -0.87 13.84
N ARG A 414 2.81 0.21 14.58
CA ARG A 414 2.19 1.51 14.36
C ARG A 414 3.24 2.62 14.43
N ASN A 415 2.97 3.74 13.78
CA ASN A 415 3.79 4.93 14.00
C ASN A 415 3.46 5.51 15.37
N ASN A 416 4.45 5.67 16.23
CA ASN A 416 4.35 6.38 17.49
C ASN A 416 5.30 7.57 17.46
N TYR A 417 4.73 8.74 17.18
CA TYR A 417 5.50 9.98 16.99
C TYR A 417 6.07 10.52 18.29
N ASP A 418 5.39 10.26 19.42
CA ASP A 418 5.84 10.70 20.75
C ASP A 418 7.08 9.92 21.19
N LYS A 419 7.13 8.64 20.85
CA LYS A 419 8.27 7.75 21.13
C LYS A 419 9.31 7.74 20.00
N ASP A 420 9.03 8.44 18.89
CA ASP A 420 9.86 8.49 17.67
C ASP A 420 10.19 7.07 17.11
N VAL A 421 9.21 6.15 17.14
CA VAL A 421 9.30 4.82 16.55
C VAL A 421 8.21 4.62 15.50
N PHE A 422 8.54 3.88 14.44
CA PHE A 422 7.70 3.80 13.26
C PHE A 422 7.33 2.36 12.92
N ASN A 423 6.22 2.21 12.21
CA ASN A 423 5.79 0.91 11.71
C ASN A 423 6.90 0.24 10.90
N GLY A 424 7.25 -0.98 11.30
CA GLY A 424 8.32 -1.76 10.70
C GLY A 424 9.68 -1.64 11.41
N ASP A 425 9.87 -0.72 12.36
CA ASP A 425 11.11 -0.63 13.12
C ASP A 425 11.35 -1.92 13.90
N LEU A 426 12.58 -2.45 13.83
CA LEU A 426 12.99 -3.63 14.57
C LEU A 426 13.78 -3.22 15.81
N GLY A 427 13.44 -3.86 16.92
CA GLY A 427 14.15 -3.69 18.18
C GLY A 427 14.39 -5.03 18.88
N TYR A 428 15.09 -4.94 20.00
CA TYR A 428 15.30 -6.04 20.92
C TYR A 428 14.81 -5.64 22.29
N VAL A 429 14.12 -6.55 22.96
CA VAL A 429 13.70 -6.37 24.35
C VAL A 429 14.92 -6.35 25.25
N GLU A 430 15.27 -5.19 25.76
CA GLU A 430 16.43 -4.99 26.63
C GLU A 430 16.15 -5.50 28.05
N SER A 431 14.98 -5.14 28.59
CA SER A 431 14.55 -5.59 29.92
C SER A 431 13.03 -5.69 30.01
N VAL A 432 12.60 -6.51 30.98
CA VAL A 432 11.20 -6.71 31.35
C VAL A 432 11.07 -6.43 32.83
N ASP A 433 10.29 -5.43 33.19
CA ASP A 433 9.93 -5.16 34.58
C ASP A 433 8.55 -5.79 34.89
N MET A 434 8.58 -6.73 35.84
CA MET A 434 7.38 -7.47 36.23
C MET A 434 6.55 -6.74 37.31
N GLU A 435 7.16 -5.83 38.06
CA GLU A 435 6.52 -5.03 39.09
C GLU A 435 5.76 -3.87 38.49
N GLU A 436 6.46 -3.05 37.68
CA GLU A 436 5.89 -1.92 36.93
C GLU A 436 5.11 -2.36 35.68
N ARG A 437 5.27 -3.63 35.27
CA ARG A 437 4.67 -4.21 34.08
C ARG A 437 5.04 -3.44 32.81
N THR A 438 6.30 -3.07 32.69
CA THR A 438 6.85 -2.37 31.55
C THR A 438 7.87 -3.20 30.77
N LEU A 439 8.05 -2.84 29.52
CA LEU A 439 8.98 -3.46 28.59
C LEU A 439 9.88 -2.38 28.01
N LEU A 440 11.20 -2.52 28.18
CA LEU A 440 12.16 -1.63 27.55
C LEU A 440 12.68 -2.26 26.25
N VAL A 441 12.49 -1.58 25.14
CA VAL A 441 12.90 -2.05 23.81
C VAL A 441 14.00 -1.16 23.26
N ASN A 442 15.07 -1.74 22.78
CA ASN A 442 16.16 -1.06 22.12
C ASN A 442 15.95 -1.10 20.60
N PHE A 443 15.59 0.05 20.02
CA PHE A 443 15.51 0.28 18.57
C PHE A 443 16.78 0.99 18.11
N GLU A 444 17.80 0.25 17.69
CA GLU A 444 19.04 0.80 17.11
C GLU A 444 19.68 1.91 17.97
N GLU A 445 19.98 1.59 19.25
CA GLU A 445 20.58 2.47 20.28
C GLU A 445 19.57 3.43 20.95
N ARG A 446 18.31 3.43 20.55
CA ARG A 446 17.23 4.20 21.17
C ARG A 446 16.42 3.28 22.07
N LEU A 447 16.41 3.59 23.36
CA LEU A 447 15.65 2.86 24.36
C LEU A 447 14.24 3.45 24.45
N VAL A 448 13.23 2.61 24.29
CA VAL A 448 11.82 2.99 24.33
C VAL A 448 11.08 2.10 25.30
N GLU A 449 10.40 2.72 26.25
CA GLU A 449 9.60 2.03 27.25
C GLU A 449 8.15 1.86 26.77
N TYR A 450 7.59 0.68 27.02
CA TYR A 450 6.20 0.32 26.73
C TYR A 450 5.51 -0.17 28.00
N GLU A 451 4.40 0.43 28.31
CA GLU A 451 3.48 -0.11 29.31
C GLU A 451 2.76 -1.36 28.80
N ALA A 452 2.21 -2.17 29.71
CA ALA A 452 1.45 -3.36 29.33
C ALA A 452 0.25 -3.06 28.41
N SER A 453 -0.33 -1.87 28.49
CA SER A 453 -1.40 -1.37 27.62
C SER A 453 -0.95 -1.13 26.19
N GLU A 454 0.30 -0.77 25.96
CA GLU A 454 0.90 -0.40 24.69
C GLU A 454 1.55 -1.58 23.94
N LEU A 455 1.63 -2.75 24.57
CA LEU A 455 2.23 -3.94 23.94
C LEU A 455 1.51 -4.41 22.67
N ASP A 456 0.31 -3.92 22.40
CA ASP A 456 -0.40 -4.15 21.15
C ASP A 456 0.29 -3.46 19.95
N GLU A 457 1.17 -2.49 20.21
CA GLU A 457 1.99 -1.85 19.20
C GLU A 457 3.19 -2.71 18.77
N LEU A 458 3.48 -3.79 19.48
CA LEU A 458 4.62 -4.66 19.23
C LEU A 458 4.20 -6.04 18.73
N THR A 459 5.07 -6.67 17.97
CA THR A 459 4.97 -8.09 17.61
C THR A 459 6.35 -8.73 17.61
N LEU A 460 6.41 -10.06 17.83
CA LEU A 460 7.66 -10.79 17.60
C LEU A 460 8.11 -10.69 16.15
N ALA A 461 9.40 -10.61 15.90
CA ALA A 461 9.97 -10.33 14.59
C ALA A 461 11.12 -11.28 14.18
N TYR A 462 11.19 -12.48 14.74
CA TYR A 462 12.05 -13.55 14.23
C TYR A 462 11.64 -13.96 12.82
N ALA A 463 10.33 -14.00 12.57
CA ALA A 463 9.72 -14.16 11.26
C ALA A 463 8.76 -13.00 10.98
N THR A 464 8.75 -12.51 9.73
CA THR A 464 7.84 -11.46 9.27
C THR A 464 7.25 -11.83 7.92
N THR A 465 6.13 -11.20 7.54
CA THR A 465 5.64 -11.37 6.17
C THR A 465 6.53 -10.62 5.18
N ILE A 466 6.57 -11.11 3.93
CA ILE A 466 7.31 -10.45 2.85
C ILE A 466 6.84 -8.99 2.68
N HIS A 467 5.54 -8.72 2.81
CA HIS A 467 5.00 -7.36 2.76
C HIS A 467 5.63 -6.43 3.82
N LYS A 468 5.73 -6.90 5.07
CA LYS A 468 6.35 -6.12 6.17
C LYS A 468 7.88 -5.98 6.03
N SER A 469 8.50 -6.71 5.14
CA SER A 469 9.94 -6.61 4.85
C SER A 469 10.28 -5.60 3.75
N GLN A 470 9.27 -5.00 3.10
CA GLN A 470 9.50 -3.97 2.08
C GLN A 470 10.31 -2.80 2.67
N GLY A 471 11.19 -2.20 1.87
CA GLY A 471 12.12 -1.17 2.33
C GLY A 471 13.27 -1.67 3.22
N SER A 472 13.29 -2.97 3.59
CA SER A 472 14.33 -3.58 4.43
C SER A 472 15.21 -4.52 3.63
N GLU A 473 16.44 -4.72 4.09
CA GLU A 473 17.36 -5.72 3.56
C GLU A 473 18.08 -6.44 4.71
N TYR A 474 18.37 -7.71 4.51
CA TYR A 474 18.95 -8.56 5.54
C TYR A 474 20.16 -9.31 5.00
N PRO A 475 21.20 -9.52 5.82
CA PRO A 475 22.35 -10.34 5.39
C PRO A 475 21.94 -11.73 4.93
N ILE A 476 21.06 -12.41 5.66
CA ILE A 476 20.55 -13.75 5.34
C ILE A 476 19.02 -13.76 5.39
N VAL A 477 18.40 -14.30 4.35
CA VAL A 477 16.94 -14.53 4.28
C VAL A 477 16.66 -16.01 4.17
N VAL A 478 15.70 -16.49 4.94
CA VAL A 478 15.12 -17.85 4.86
C VAL A 478 13.63 -17.72 4.54
N MET A 479 13.13 -18.40 3.49
CA MET A 479 11.76 -18.21 3.03
C MET A 479 11.10 -19.54 2.66
N PRO A 480 9.96 -19.91 3.31
CA PRO A 480 9.15 -21.06 2.89
C PRO A 480 8.37 -20.76 1.61
N VAL A 481 8.32 -21.72 0.68
CA VAL A 481 7.57 -21.63 -0.59
C VAL A 481 6.79 -22.94 -0.78
N LEU A 482 5.55 -22.98 -0.30
CA LEU A 482 4.66 -24.16 -0.31
C LEU A 482 3.33 -23.86 -0.96
N MET A 483 2.67 -24.90 -1.51
CA MET A 483 1.34 -24.76 -2.12
C MET A 483 0.25 -24.36 -1.10
N THR A 484 0.46 -24.56 0.19
CA THR A 484 -0.44 -24.05 1.25
C THR A 484 -0.55 -22.53 1.24
N HIS A 485 0.39 -21.84 0.59
CA HIS A 485 0.39 -20.39 0.40
C HIS A 485 -0.23 -19.94 -0.94
N TYR A 486 -0.96 -20.80 -1.67
CA TYR A 486 -1.33 -20.60 -3.08
C TYR A 486 -1.98 -19.25 -3.37
N VAL A 487 -2.81 -18.74 -2.44
CA VAL A 487 -3.48 -17.43 -2.57
C VAL A 487 -2.48 -16.28 -2.69
N MET A 488 -1.33 -16.38 -1.99
CA MET A 488 -0.30 -15.36 -1.94
C MET A 488 0.87 -15.63 -2.89
N LEU A 489 0.93 -16.83 -3.51
CA LEU A 489 2.02 -17.19 -4.40
C LEU A 489 1.94 -16.44 -5.73
N GLN A 490 2.68 -15.34 -5.81
CA GLN A 490 2.76 -14.47 -6.97
C GLN A 490 4.21 -14.14 -7.28
N ARG A 491 4.47 -13.82 -8.56
CA ARG A 491 5.82 -13.55 -9.06
C ARG A 491 6.51 -12.43 -8.29
N ASN A 492 5.85 -11.29 -8.15
CA ASN A 492 6.37 -10.11 -7.45
C ASN A 492 6.58 -10.35 -5.95
N LEU A 493 5.77 -11.21 -5.30
CA LEU A 493 5.99 -11.58 -3.90
C LEU A 493 7.31 -12.34 -3.73
N ILE A 494 7.52 -13.39 -4.53
CA ILE A 494 8.76 -14.17 -4.46
C ILE A 494 9.96 -13.31 -4.85
N TYR A 495 9.83 -12.51 -5.91
CA TYR A 495 10.85 -11.56 -6.32
C TYR A 495 11.22 -10.60 -5.19
N THR A 496 10.22 -9.97 -4.55
CA THR A 496 10.45 -9.07 -3.42
C THR A 496 11.15 -9.79 -2.27
N GLY A 497 10.70 -11.00 -1.89
CA GLY A 497 11.32 -11.76 -0.80
C GLY A 497 12.78 -12.10 -1.07
N ILE A 498 13.13 -12.56 -2.27
CA ILE A 498 14.51 -12.89 -2.66
C ILE A 498 15.40 -11.64 -2.66
N THR A 499 14.88 -10.52 -3.17
CA THR A 499 15.64 -9.25 -3.24
C THR A 499 15.90 -8.60 -1.88
N ARG A 500 15.29 -9.12 -0.79
CA ARG A 500 15.63 -8.69 0.58
C ARG A 500 16.95 -9.28 1.09
N ALA A 501 17.50 -10.31 0.43
CA ALA A 501 18.75 -10.95 0.85
C ALA A 501 19.98 -10.26 0.26
N LYS A 502 20.95 -9.88 1.14
CA LYS A 502 22.22 -9.27 0.71
C LYS A 502 23.32 -10.29 0.42
N LYS A 503 23.41 -11.35 1.24
CA LYS A 503 24.52 -12.32 1.20
C LYS A 503 24.07 -13.74 0.93
N ILE A 504 22.98 -14.18 1.56
CA ILE A 504 22.48 -15.55 1.46
C ILE A 504 20.96 -15.54 1.39
N CYS A 505 20.41 -16.27 0.44
CA CYS A 505 18.97 -16.55 0.33
C CYS A 505 18.74 -18.06 0.35
N VAL A 506 17.89 -18.54 1.26
CA VAL A 506 17.49 -19.95 1.34
C VAL A 506 15.99 -20.06 1.14
N LEU A 507 15.57 -20.71 0.05
CA LEU A 507 14.19 -21.09 -0.15
C LEU A 507 13.98 -22.53 0.33
N ILE A 508 12.88 -22.78 1.04
CA ILE A 508 12.50 -24.12 1.51
C ILE A 508 11.10 -24.42 1.05
N GLY A 509 10.89 -25.51 0.34
CA GLY A 509 9.56 -25.88 -0.12
C GLY A 509 9.56 -26.70 -1.38
N THR A 510 8.59 -26.50 -2.27
CA THR A 510 8.45 -27.30 -3.48
C THR A 510 8.72 -26.51 -4.75
N LYS A 511 9.39 -27.14 -5.71
CA LYS A 511 9.57 -26.58 -7.07
C LYS A 511 8.24 -26.29 -7.74
N LYS A 512 7.19 -27.06 -7.42
CA LYS A 512 5.81 -26.85 -7.90
C LYS A 512 5.28 -25.48 -7.42
N ALA A 513 5.40 -25.18 -6.12
CA ALA A 513 4.95 -23.91 -5.56
C ALA A 513 5.74 -22.71 -6.14
N LEU A 514 7.06 -22.85 -6.27
CA LEU A 514 7.89 -21.83 -6.89
C LEU A 514 7.50 -21.60 -8.37
N SER A 515 7.29 -22.66 -9.13
CA SER A 515 6.85 -22.58 -10.54
C SER A 515 5.46 -21.94 -10.66
N PHE A 516 4.54 -22.27 -9.73
CA PHE A 516 3.22 -21.65 -9.68
C PHE A 516 3.32 -20.15 -9.45
N ALA A 517 4.09 -19.73 -8.45
CA ALA A 517 4.31 -18.32 -8.13
C ALA A 517 4.90 -17.54 -9.32
N ILE A 518 5.90 -18.09 -10.00
CA ILE A 518 6.55 -17.46 -11.16
C ILE A 518 5.56 -17.20 -12.32
N ARG A 519 4.58 -18.07 -12.51
CA ARG A 519 3.55 -17.92 -13.55
C ARG A 519 2.43 -16.99 -13.16
N ASN A 520 2.18 -16.83 -11.85
CA ASN A 520 1.06 -16.04 -11.35
C ASN A 520 1.40 -14.54 -11.33
N MET A 521 0.65 -13.75 -12.12
CA MET A 521 0.75 -12.30 -12.24
C MET A 521 -0.53 -11.57 -11.81
N SER A 522 -1.43 -12.22 -11.07
CA SER A 522 -2.81 -11.74 -10.83
C SER A 522 -2.90 -10.41 -10.06
N VAL A 523 -1.97 -10.12 -9.15
CA VAL A 523 -1.96 -8.87 -8.36
C VAL A 523 -1.67 -7.60 -9.19
N LEU A 524 -1.23 -7.76 -10.42
CA LEU A 524 -0.96 -6.60 -11.29
C LEU A 524 -2.24 -5.91 -11.80
N LYS A 525 -3.42 -6.53 -11.58
CA LYS A 525 -4.71 -5.97 -12.01
C LYS A 525 -5.40 -5.26 -10.86
N ARG A 526 -5.01 -4.04 -10.61
CA ARG A 526 -5.74 -3.14 -9.71
C ARG A 526 -6.62 -2.21 -10.54
N ASN A 527 -7.84 -1.97 -10.07
CA ASN A 527 -8.73 -1.00 -10.69
C ASN A 527 -8.24 0.40 -10.33
N THR A 528 -7.64 1.09 -11.28
CA THR A 528 -7.15 2.46 -11.19
C THR A 528 -7.41 3.17 -12.53
N LYS A 529 -7.60 4.48 -12.53
CA LYS A 529 -7.70 5.31 -13.74
C LYS A 529 -6.56 6.33 -13.85
N LEU A 530 -5.56 6.29 -12.96
CA LEU A 530 -4.47 7.27 -12.95
C LEU A 530 -3.71 7.30 -14.29
N LYS A 531 -3.46 6.14 -14.88
CA LYS A 531 -2.78 6.02 -16.17
C LYS A 531 -3.58 6.70 -17.28
N GLU A 532 -4.86 6.39 -17.40
CA GLU A 532 -5.77 6.95 -18.39
C GLU A 532 -6.01 8.44 -18.17
N ARG A 533 -6.06 8.90 -16.92
CA ARG A 533 -6.16 10.33 -16.58
C ARG A 533 -4.93 11.11 -16.98
N LEU A 534 -3.73 10.54 -16.80
CA LEU A 534 -2.48 11.13 -17.23
C LEU A 534 -2.36 11.15 -18.77
N ASN A 535 -2.82 10.10 -19.43
CA ASN A 535 -2.81 9.94 -20.86
C ASN A 535 -4.18 9.48 -21.40
N PRO A 536 -5.08 10.41 -21.72
CA PRO A 536 -6.42 10.08 -22.22
C PRO A 536 -6.44 9.24 -23.52
N GLU A 537 -5.36 9.24 -24.30
CA GLU A 537 -5.24 8.41 -25.52
C GLU A 537 -5.21 6.91 -25.20
N LEU A 538 -4.87 6.53 -23.97
CA LEU A 538 -4.86 5.16 -23.49
C LEU A 538 -6.23 4.71 -22.97
N ALA A 539 -7.17 5.63 -22.77
CA ALA A 539 -8.52 5.27 -22.39
C ALA A 539 -9.15 4.40 -23.49
N LYS A 540 -9.61 3.21 -23.14
CA LYS A 540 -10.36 2.39 -24.09
C LYS A 540 -11.56 3.20 -24.58
N PRO A 541 -11.89 3.18 -25.90
CA PRO A 541 -13.11 3.77 -26.36
C PRO A 541 -14.26 3.12 -25.58
N THR A 542 -14.89 3.85 -24.73
CA THR A 542 -16.16 3.42 -24.12
C THR A 542 -17.11 3.27 -25.30
N GLU A 543 -17.48 2.03 -25.69
CA GLU A 543 -18.71 1.82 -26.40
C GLU A 543 -19.77 2.51 -25.53
N LYS A 544 -20.30 3.63 -26.01
CA LYS A 544 -21.42 4.31 -25.36
C LYS A 544 -22.60 3.32 -25.34
N LYS A 545 -22.64 2.42 -24.39
CA LYS A 545 -23.89 1.88 -23.92
C LYS A 545 -24.62 3.10 -23.42
N LEU A 546 -25.70 3.49 -24.16
CA LEU A 546 -26.58 4.56 -23.73
C LEU A 546 -26.82 4.33 -22.24
N GLY A 547 -26.28 5.22 -21.42
CA GLY A 547 -26.35 5.10 -19.98
C GLY A 547 -27.79 4.91 -19.55
N LYS A 548 -28.02 4.03 -18.61
CA LYS A 548 -29.23 4.05 -17.82
C LYS A 548 -29.30 5.45 -17.20
N ILE A 549 -30.03 6.36 -17.85
CA ILE A 549 -30.32 7.69 -17.33
C ILE A 549 -31.14 7.41 -16.07
N TYR A 550 -30.52 7.56 -14.91
CA TYR A 550 -31.27 7.67 -13.66
C TYR A 550 -32.19 8.88 -13.85
N PRO A 551 -33.53 8.72 -13.86
CA PRO A 551 -34.43 9.84 -14.11
C PRO A 551 -34.20 10.86 -12.98
N MET A 552 -33.74 12.04 -13.33
CA MET A 552 -33.84 13.16 -12.43
C MET A 552 -35.36 13.36 -12.19
N ASN A 553 -35.80 13.13 -10.95
CA ASN A 553 -37.13 13.58 -10.53
C ASN A 553 -37.09 15.11 -10.63
N GLU A 554 -37.71 15.62 -11.70
CA GLU A 554 -38.05 17.03 -11.74
C GLU A 554 -38.97 17.31 -10.53
N PRO A 555 -38.72 18.39 -9.76
CA PRO A 555 -39.64 18.77 -8.72
C PRO A 555 -41.00 19.07 -9.38
N VAL A 556 -42.05 18.34 -9.00
CA VAL A 556 -43.41 18.64 -9.35
C VAL A 556 -43.72 20.03 -8.79
N MET A 557 -43.62 21.04 -9.63
CA MET A 557 -44.19 22.35 -9.34
C MET A 557 -45.73 22.17 -9.36
N GLU A 558 -46.38 22.10 -8.19
CA GLU A 558 -47.80 22.35 -8.04
C GLU A 558 -48.09 23.73 -8.62
N ALA A 559 -48.76 23.74 -9.78
CA ALA A 559 -49.29 24.95 -10.39
C ALA A 559 -50.40 25.47 -9.49
N ALA A 560 -50.14 26.54 -8.79
CA ALA A 560 -51.16 27.35 -8.14
C ALA A 560 -52.10 27.90 -9.23
N ALA A 561 -53.34 27.43 -9.25
CA ALA A 561 -54.36 27.96 -10.11
C ALA A 561 -54.82 29.31 -9.57
N GLU A 562 -54.62 30.37 -10.36
CA GLU A 562 -55.27 31.67 -10.17
C GLU A 562 -56.74 31.57 -10.52
N PRO A 563 -57.68 32.32 -9.86
CA PRO A 563 -59.08 32.31 -10.15
C PRO A 563 -59.42 33.30 -11.28
N SER A 564 -60.03 32.83 -12.39
CA SER A 564 -60.64 33.70 -13.37
C SER A 564 -62.12 33.81 -13.09
N GLU A 565 -62.58 35.04 -12.82
CA GLU A 565 -63.98 35.48 -12.87
C GLU A 565 -64.54 35.39 -14.29
N SER A 566 -65.77 34.86 -14.47
CA SER A 566 -66.86 35.52 -15.28
C SER A 566 -68.21 34.76 -15.25
N TYR A 567 -69.21 35.42 -14.73
CA TYR A 567 -70.59 35.60 -15.09
C TYR A 567 -71.33 34.60 -16.00
N GLY A 568 -72.48 34.14 -15.50
CA GLY A 568 -73.68 33.93 -16.39
C GLY A 568 -74.60 32.77 -16.03
N LYS A 569 -75.62 33.08 -15.21
CA LYS A 569 -77.04 32.67 -15.28
C LYS A 569 -77.43 31.28 -15.80
N GLU A 570 -78.09 30.46 -15.04
CA GLU A 570 -79.55 30.25 -14.97
C GLU A 570 -79.93 28.99 -14.19
N GLN A 571 -80.83 29.12 -13.26
CA GLN A 571 -81.60 28.05 -12.59
C GLN A 571 -82.82 27.66 -13.50
N PRO A 572 -83.75 26.73 -13.17
CA PRO A 572 -83.80 25.67 -12.15
C PRO A 572 -84.36 24.34 -12.69
N THR A 573 -84.48 23.29 -11.97
CA THR A 573 -85.74 22.61 -11.61
C THR A 573 -85.54 21.36 -10.74
N ILE A 574 -86.36 21.35 -9.74
CA ILE A 574 -86.71 20.37 -8.72
C ILE A 574 -87.08 19.00 -9.31
N LYS A 575 -86.79 17.91 -8.67
CA LYS A 575 -87.70 16.84 -8.26
C LYS A 575 -87.19 15.90 -7.21
N THR A 576 -87.83 15.95 -6.09
CA THR A 576 -88.05 15.08 -4.93
C THR A 576 -88.31 13.61 -5.25
N LYS A 577 -87.88 12.74 -4.41
CA LYS A 577 -88.53 11.64 -3.69
C LYS A 577 -87.46 10.84 -2.95
N MET A 578 -87.42 10.86 -1.63
CA MET A 578 -88.22 10.19 -0.58
C MET A 578 -88.15 8.66 -0.68
N ASN A 579 -87.79 8.19 0.43
CA ASN A 579 -88.16 7.03 1.26
C ASN A 579 -87.09 5.93 1.34
N ASP A 580 -86.84 5.45 2.36
CA ASP A 580 -87.22 5.16 3.75
C ASP A 580 -86.62 3.82 4.15
N ASN A 581 -86.23 3.80 5.35
CA ASN A 581 -86.34 2.72 6.34
C ASN A 581 -85.36 1.52 6.40
N HIS A 582 -84.90 1.46 7.54
CA HIS A 582 -84.95 0.43 8.63
C HIS A 582 -83.85 -0.59 8.65
N ASP A 583 -83.18 -0.46 9.73
CA ASP A 583 -83.14 -1.25 10.97
C ASP A 583 -82.31 -2.55 10.99
N ASP A 584 -81.55 -2.53 12.05
CA ASP A 584 -81.26 -3.63 13.00
C ASP A 584 -80.36 -4.81 12.59
N HIS A 585 -79.17 -4.90 13.08
CA HIS A 585 -78.69 -5.55 14.30
C HIS A 585 -77.22 -5.37 14.46
#